data_45730651832b1cc918fcefb8463ce7d4
#
_entry.id   45730651832b1cc918fcefb8463ce7d4
#
_cell.length_a   1.000
_cell.length_b   1.000
_cell.length_c   1.000
_cell.angle_alpha   90.00
_cell.angle_beta   90.00
_cell.angle_gamma   90.00
#
_symmetry.space_group_name_H-M   'P 1'
#
loop_
_entity.id
_entity.type
_entity.pdbx_description
1 polymer ?
#
loop_
_entity_poly.entity_id
_entity_poly.type
_entity_poly.pdbx_seq_one_letter_code
_entity_poly.pdbx_strand_id
1 'polypeptide(L)'
;MLCCEEERVISRIRHNKRDNRMTSLRHTAICLALGCVFSSSAIAATSIPFWHSMEGELGKEVDSLAQRFNQTHPDYKIVPVYKGNYEQNLAAGIAAFRSGNAPAILQVYEVGTATMMASKAIKPVYEVFNDAGIKFDESQFVPTVSGYYTDAKTGHLLSQPFNSSTPVLYYNKDAFKKAGLNPDQPPKTWQDLAEYTAKLKAAGMKCGYASGWQGWIQIENFSAWNGLPVATKNNGFDGTDAVLEFNKPEQVKHIALLEELNKKGDFSYFGRKDESTEKFYNGDCAITTASSGSLADIRHYAKFNYGVGMMPYDAGAENAPRNAIVGGASMWVMNGQD
;
A
#
# COMPACT_ATOMS: atom_id res chain seq x y z
N MET A 1 -9.13 -20.97 -46.74
CA MET A 1 -8.99 -22.20 -47.55
C MET A 1 -9.58 -23.30 -46.72
N LEU A 2 -10.69 -23.81 -47.22
CA LEU A 2 -11.46 -25.03 -46.97
C LEU A 2 -12.10 -25.10 -45.56
N CYS A 3 -13.38 -24.83 -45.44
CA CYS A 3 -14.60 -25.42 -46.04
C CYS A 3 -14.88 -26.83 -45.50
N CYS A 4 -15.98 -26.89 -44.74
CA CYS A 4 -17.20 -27.66 -45.08
C CYS A 4 -17.16 -29.18 -44.87
N GLU A 5 -18.32 -29.58 -44.45
CA GLU A 5 -18.96 -30.88 -44.53
C GLU A 5 -19.00 -31.68 -43.22
N GLU A 6 -20.07 -32.22 -42.72
CA GLU A 6 -21.31 -32.60 -43.39
C GLU A 6 -22.45 -32.81 -42.40
N GLU A 7 -23.63 -32.33 -42.78
CA GLU A 7 -24.93 -32.86 -42.38
C GLU A 7 -25.17 -34.23 -43.01
N ARG A 8 -25.92 -35.02 -42.33
CA ARG A 8 -26.83 -36.09 -42.75
C ARG A 8 -26.69 -37.37 -41.98
N VAL A 9 -27.61 -37.70 -41.16
CA VAL A 9 -28.43 -38.90 -41.33
C VAL A 9 -29.73 -38.72 -40.57
N ILE A 10 -30.77 -38.31 -41.30
CA ILE A 10 -32.18 -38.46 -40.96
C ILE A 10 -32.69 -39.69 -41.70
N SER A 11 -33.55 -40.37 -41.02
CA SER A 11 -34.61 -41.24 -41.55
C SER A 11 -34.45 -42.76 -41.51
N ARG A 12 -35.49 -43.23 -40.99
CA ARG A 12 -36.13 -44.58 -41.05
C ARG A 12 -35.99 -45.37 -39.74
N ILE A 13 -37.11 -45.52 -39.00
CA ILE A 13 -38.08 -46.58 -39.30
C ILE A 13 -39.42 -46.19 -38.65
N ARG A 14 -40.48 -46.15 -39.50
CA ARG A 14 -41.88 -46.14 -39.12
C ARG A 14 -42.37 -47.61 -39.06
N HIS A 15 -43.36 -47.80 -38.17
CA HIS A 15 -44.39 -48.87 -38.11
C HIS A 15 -44.07 -50.16 -37.36
N ASN A 16 -44.73 -50.34 -36.22
CA ASN A 16 -45.87 -51.22 -36.16
C ASN A 16 -46.73 -51.10 -34.90
N LYS A 17 -47.96 -50.90 -35.09
CA LYS A 17 -49.25 -51.06 -34.53
C LYS A 17 -49.45 -51.91 -33.24
N ARG A 18 -50.18 -51.29 -32.34
CA ARG A 18 -51.47 -51.75 -31.72
C ARG A 18 -51.43 -52.76 -30.56
N ASP A 19 -52.16 -52.25 -29.53
CA ASP A 19 -53.06 -52.89 -28.54
C ASP A 19 -52.38 -53.53 -27.31
N ASN A 20 -52.58 -52.82 -26.18
CA ASN A 20 -53.52 -53.28 -25.11
C ASN A 20 -53.60 -52.26 -23.96
N ARG A 21 -54.70 -51.69 -23.88
CA ARG A 21 -55.60 -51.29 -22.79
C ARG A 21 -55.11 -51.41 -21.36
N MET A 22 -55.24 -50.26 -20.71
CA MET A 22 -55.79 -50.10 -19.34
C MET A 22 -55.30 -51.06 -18.27
N THR A 23 -54.38 -50.59 -17.48
CA THR A 23 -54.36 -50.59 -16.03
C THR A 23 -53.04 -49.95 -15.57
N SER A 24 -53.13 -48.76 -15.12
CA SER A 24 -52.25 -48.21 -14.10
C SER A 24 -52.28 -46.67 -14.08
N LEU A 25 -53.43 -46.12 -13.92
CA LEU A 25 -53.67 -44.69 -13.70
C LEU A 25 -53.71 -44.34 -12.21
N ARG A 26 -52.98 -45.06 -11.36
CA ARG A 26 -52.99 -44.80 -9.88
C ARG A 26 -51.61 -44.71 -9.21
N HIS A 27 -50.52 -44.82 -9.90
CA HIS A 27 -49.18 -44.72 -9.28
C HIS A 27 -48.31 -43.58 -9.81
N THR A 28 -48.80 -42.77 -10.75
CA THR A 28 -48.03 -41.64 -11.32
C THR A 28 -48.36 -40.31 -10.64
N ALA A 29 -49.33 -40.27 -9.69
CA ALA A 29 -49.72 -39.03 -9.02
C ALA A 29 -49.05 -38.79 -7.67
N ILE A 30 -48.26 -39.74 -7.16
CA ILE A 30 -47.61 -39.63 -5.84
C ILE A 30 -46.14 -39.23 -5.92
N CYS A 31 -45.51 -39.33 -7.06
CA CYS A 31 -44.09 -38.91 -7.25
C CYS A 31 -43.92 -37.45 -7.66
N LEU A 32 -45.00 -36.69 -7.94
CA LEU A 32 -44.90 -35.25 -8.30
C LEU A 32 -45.12 -34.31 -7.09
N ALA A 33 -45.38 -34.82 -5.91
CA ALA A 33 -45.65 -34.00 -4.72
C ALA A 33 -44.51 -33.95 -3.70
N LEU A 34 -43.39 -34.66 -3.94
CA LEU A 34 -42.18 -34.58 -3.07
C LEU A 34 -40.99 -33.92 -3.71
N GLY A 35 -41.15 -33.25 -4.84
CA GLY A 35 -40.14 -32.46 -5.53
C GLY A 35 -40.18 -30.98 -5.21
N CYS A 36 -40.71 -30.54 -4.06
CA CYS A 36 -40.42 -29.22 -3.51
C CYS A 36 -38.98 -29.28 -2.98
N VAL A 37 -38.06 -29.27 -3.91
CA VAL A 37 -36.67 -28.91 -3.70
C VAL A 37 -36.67 -27.62 -2.90
N PHE A 38 -36.14 -27.67 -1.70
CA PHE A 38 -35.61 -26.50 -1.03
C PHE A 38 -34.62 -25.84 -1.99
N SER A 39 -35.10 -24.96 -2.84
CA SER A 39 -34.30 -23.94 -3.47
C SER A 39 -33.85 -23.04 -2.35
N SER A 40 -32.81 -23.48 -1.63
CA SER A 40 -32.02 -22.58 -0.84
C SER A 40 -31.58 -21.52 -1.82
N SER A 41 -32.25 -20.38 -1.82
CA SER A 41 -31.75 -19.20 -2.49
C SER A 41 -30.39 -18.98 -1.85
N ALA A 42 -29.34 -19.42 -2.52
CA ALA A 42 -27.99 -19.04 -2.15
C ALA A 42 -27.97 -17.52 -2.31
N ILE A 43 -28.14 -16.79 -1.21
CA ILE A 43 -27.96 -15.34 -1.18
C ILE A 43 -26.51 -15.17 -1.60
N ALA A 44 -26.30 -14.56 -2.76
CA ALA A 44 -24.95 -14.28 -3.22
C ALA A 44 -24.30 -13.36 -2.20
N ALA A 45 -23.06 -13.68 -1.78
CA ALA A 45 -22.32 -12.85 -0.86
C ALA A 45 -22.22 -11.41 -1.37
N THR A 46 -22.45 -10.44 -0.49
CA THR A 46 -22.30 -9.02 -0.80
C THR A 46 -20.85 -8.74 -1.16
N SER A 47 -20.61 -8.29 -2.39
CA SER A 47 -19.26 -7.96 -2.87
C SER A 47 -18.83 -6.59 -2.37
N ILE A 48 -17.65 -6.52 -1.74
CA ILE A 48 -17.05 -5.31 -1.19
C ILE A 48 -15.73 -5.04 -1.93
N PRO A 49 -15.75 -4.23 -3.01
CA PRO A 49 -14.53 -3.86 -3.72
C PRO A 49 -13.61 -3.03 -2.82
N PHE A 50 -12.36 -3.47 -2.67
CA PHE A 50 -11.30 -2.75 -1.96
C PHE A 50 -10.19 -2.37 -2.93
N TRP A 51 -10.07 -1.09 -3.26
CA TRP A 51 -8.99 -0.59 -4.13
C TRP A 51 -7.78 -0.21 -3.30
N HIS A 52 -6.61 -0.75 -3.67
CA HIS A 52 -5.38 -0.60 -2.91
C HIS A 52 -4.14 -0.41 -3.80
N SER A 53 -3.03 -0.03 -3.16
CA SER A 53 -1.73 0.25 -3.79
C SER A 53 -0.62 -0.65 -3.27
N MET A 54 -0.95 -1.72 -2.57
CA MET A 54 0.05 -2.66 -2.06
C MET A 54 0.51 -3.59 -3.18
N GLU A 55 1.81 -3.70 -3.37
CA GLU A 55 2.44 -4.57 -4.36
C GLU A 55 3.49 -5.47 -3.71
N GLY A 56 4.14 -6.34 -4.48
CA GLY A 56 5.15 -7.26 -3.98
C GLY A 56 4.61 -8.17 -2.87
N GLU A 57 5.40 -8.36 -1.83
CA GLU A 57 5.00 -9.18 -0.66
C GLU A 57 3.84 -8.55 0.13
N LEU A 58 3.76 -7.21 0.17
CA LEU A 58 2.64 -6.52 0.83
C LEU A 58 1.31 -6.75 0.07
N GLY A 59 1.34 -6.80 -1.26
CA GLY A 59 0.16 -7.13 -2.06
C GLY A 59 -0.36 -8.54 -1.77
N LYS A 60 0.53 -9.52 -1.68
CA LYS A 60 0.18 -10.90 -1.30
C LYS A 60 -0.45 -10.97 0.10
N GLU A 61 0.03 -10.15 1.04
CA GLU A 61 -0.57 -10.11 2.38
C GLU A 61 -1.98 -9.51 2.35
N VAL A 62 -2.25 -8.49 1.53
CA VAL A 62 -3.62 -7.97 1.34
C VAL A 62 -4.55 -9.05 0.81
N ASP A 63 -4.13 -9.81 -0.19
CA ASP A 63 -4.91 -10.92 -0.73
C ASP A 63 -5.17 -12.01 0.34
N SER A 64 -4.15 -12.32 1.14
CA SER A 64 -4.24 -13.28 2.25
C SER A 64 -5.24 -12.81 3.32
N LEU A 65 -5.19 -11.53 3.71
CA LEU A 65 -6.13 -10.92 4.66
C LEU A 65 -7.58 -11.01 4.16
N ALA A 66 -7.80 -10.63 2.89
CA ALA A 66 -9.13 -10.70 2.28
C ALA A 66 -9.63 -12.16 2.19
N GLN A 67 -8.77 -13.10 1.83
CA GLN A 67 -9.11 -14.52 1.78
C GLN A 67 -9.53 -15.04 3.16
N ARG A 68 -8.78 -14.74 4.22
CA ARG A 68 -9.11 -15.13 5.60
C ARG A 68 -10.45 -14.56 6.06
N PHE A 69 -10.71 -13.29 5.77
CA PHE A 69 -11.99 -12.65 6.05
C PHE A 69 -13.14 -13.38 5.32
N ASN A 70 -13.00 -13.59 4.02
CA ASN A 70 -14.02 -14.21 3.19
C ASN A 70 -14.35 -15.65 3.62
N GLN A 71 -13.38 -16.39 4.15
CA GLN A 71 -13.60 -17.75 4.68
C GLN A 71 -14.44 -17.76 5.95
N THR A 72 -14.37 -16.71 6.77
CA THR A 72 -15.05 -16.62 8.07
C THR A 72 -16.35 -15.82 8.00
N HIS A 73 -16.62 -15.12 6.91
CA HIS A 73 -17.79 -14.27 6.71
C HIS A 73 -18.48 -14.58 5.37
N PRO A 74 -19.21 -15.70 5.26
CA PRO A 74 -19.73 -16.19 3.98
C PRO A 74 -20.75 -15.25 3.31
N ASP A 75 -21.37 -14.35 4.07
CA ASP A 75 -22.34 -13.37 3.55
C ASP A 75 -21.67 -12.16 2.88
N TYR A 76 -20.35 -12.02 3.02
CA TYR A 76 -19.56 -10.91 2.48
C TYR A 76 -18.35 -11.41 1.72
N LYS A 77 -17.94 -10.65 0.70
CA LYS A 77 -16.76 -10.95 -0.08
C LYS A 77 -15.94 -9.69 -0.31
N ILE A 78 -14.85 -9.52 0.44
CA ILE A 78 -13.84 -8.52 0.12
C ILE A 78 -13.16 -8.90 -1.19
N VAL A 79 -13.11 -7.97 -2.13
CA VAL A 79 -12.46 -8.12 -3.44
C VAL A 79 -11.33 -7.10 -3.56
N PRO A 80 -10.08 -7.46 -3.21
CA PRO A 80 -8.94 -6.57 -3.39
C PRO A 80 -8.70 -6.31 -4.87
N VAL A 81 -8.44 -5.05 -5.22
CA VAL A 81 -8.10 -4.64 -6.58
C VAL A 81 -6.93 -3.67 -6.53
N TYR A 82 -5.77 -4.13 -6.99
CA TYR A 82 -4.60 -3.27 -7.15
C TYR A 82 -4.84 -2.22 -8.23
N LYS A 83 -4.63 -0.94 -7.90
CA LYS A 83 -4.88 0.21 -8.79
C LYS A 83 -3.61 1.01 -9.10
N GLY A 84 -2.46 0.38 -9.01
CA GLY A 84 -1.19 1.05 -9.18
C GLY A 84 -0.69 1.69 -7.87
N ASN A 85 0.25 2.60 -7.98
CA ASN A 85 0.80 3.28 -6.82
C ASN A 85 -0.22 4.21 -6.14
N TYR A 86 0.14 4.79 -5.00
CA TYR A 86 -0.75 5.64 -4.20
C TYR A 86 -1.38 6.81 -4.98
N GLU A 87 -0.60 7.49 -5.83
CA GLU A 87 -1.11 8.61 -6.65
C GLU A 87 -2.12 8.12 -7.69
N GLN A 88 -1.83 6.98 -8.35
CA GLN A 88 -2.70 6.37 -9.34
C GLN A 88 -4.01 5.87 -8.71
N ASN A 89 -3.91 5.22 -7.55
CA ASN A 89 -5.09 4.74 -6.83
C ASN A 89 -6.00 5.88 -6.36
N LEU A 90 -5.43 6.95 -5.80
CA LEU A 90 -6.19 8.14 -5.41
C LEU A 90 -6.87 8.80 -6.61
N ALA A 91 -6.13 8.99 -7.71
CA ALA A 91 -6.68 9.57 -8.93
C ALA A 91 -7.80 8.70 -9.51
N ALA A 92 -7.62 7.37 -9.54
CA ALA A 92 -8.66 6.42 -9.97
C ALA A 92 -9.89 6.48 -9.07
N GLY A 93 -9.72 6.55 -7.75
CA GLY A 93 -10.80 6.68 -6.78
C GLY A 93 -11.62 7.96 -6.98
N ILE A 94 -10.95 9.10 -7.17
CA ILE A 94 -11.61 10.38 -7.45
C ILE A 94 -12.42 10.31 -8.77
N ALA A 95 -11.83 9.74 -9.81
CA ALA A 95 -12.51 9.59 -11.11
C ALA A 95 -13.73 8.66 -11.00
N ALA A 96 -13.58 7.54 -10.30
CA ALA A 96 -14.65 6.57 -10.08
C ALA A 96 -15.80 7.18 -9.25
N PHE A 97 -15.51 7.93 -8.21
CA PHE A 97 -16.54 8.63 -7.43
C PHE A 97 -17.34 9.61 -8.32
N ARG A 98 -16.65 10.41 -9.12
CA ARG A 98 -17.31 11.37 -10.03
C ARG A 98 -18.21 10.69 -11.07
N SER A 99 -17.89 9.46 -11.45
CA SER A 99 -18.69 8.69 -12.42
C SER A 99 -19.74 7.76 -11.77
N GLY A 100 -19.88 7.79 -10.43
CA GLY A 100 -20.81 6.92 -9.71
C GLY A 100 -20.38 5.45 -9.62
N ASN A 101 -19.10 5.15 -9.81
CA ASN A 101 -18.54 3.79 -9.80
C ASN A 101 -17.41 3.63 -8.74
N ALA A 102 -17.51 4.35 -7.63
CA ALA A 102 -16.53 4.25 -6.55
C ALA A 102 -16.47 2.83 -5.98
N PRO A 103 -15.29 2.35 -5.49
CA PRO A 103 -15.24 1.14 -4.69
C PRO A 103 -15.91 1.34 -3.33
N ALA A 104 -16.26 0.26 -2.63
CA ALA A 104 -16.75 0.39 -1.26
C ALA A 104 -15.67 0.90 -0.30
N ILE A 105 -14.43 0.42 -0.47
CA ILE A 105 -13.27 0.82 0.32
C ILE A 105 -12.15 1.28 -0.61
N LEU A 106 -11.57 2.44 -0.30
CA LEU A 106 -10.44 3.01 -1.00
C LEU A 106 -9.27 3.21 -0.02
N GLN A 107 -8.13 2.60 -0.30
CA GLN A 107 -6.89 2.93 0.39
C GLN A 107 -6.36 4.27 -0.13
N VAL A 108 -6.13 5.22 0.78
CA VAL A 108 -5.54 6.52 0.44
C VAL A 108 -4.34 6.77 1.35
N TYR A 109 -3.21 7.11 0.73
CA TYR A 109 -2.00 7.44 1.47
C TYR A 109 -2.13 8.81 2.18
N GLU A 110 -1.25 9.09 3.14
CA GLU A 110 -1.34 10.26 4.02
C GLU A 110 -1.44 11.60 3.27
N VAL A 111 -0.76 11.73 2.13
CA VAL A 111 -0.81 12.96 1.31
C VAL A 111 -2.23 13.25 0.79
N GLY A 112 -3.04 12.23 0.58
CA GLY A 112 -4.42 12.37 0.13
C GLY A 112 -5.43 12.71 1.22
N THR A 113 -5.04 12.67 2.50
CA THR A 113 -5.95 12.80 3.65
C THR A 113 -6.77 14.10 3.61
N ALA A 114 -6.14 15.26 3.42
CA ALA A 114 -6.84 16.54 3.35
C ALA A 114 -7.86 16.59 2.19
N THR A 115 -7.53 16.00 1.05
CA THR A 115 -8.44 15.88 -0.10
C THR A 115 -9.66 15.05 0.26
N MET A 116 -9.48 13.91 0.92
CA MET A 116 -10.57 13.06 1.36
C MET A 116 -11.44 13.74 2.41
N MET A 117 -10.85 14.37 3.42
CA MET A 117 -11.56 15.12 4.48
C MET A 117 -12.40 16.27 3.92
N ALA A 118 -11.90 17.01 2.92
CA ALA A 118 -12.61 18.09 2.28
C ALA A 118 -13.70 17.62 1.31
N SER A 119 -13.71 16.36 0.93
CA SER A 119 -14.64 15.80 -0.05
C SER A 119 -15.95 15.37 0.62
N LYS A 120 -17.02 15.31 -0.18
CA LYS A 120 -18.29 14.66 0.22
C LYS A 120 -18.34 13.18 -0.20
N ALA A 121 -17.20 12.63 -0.59
CA ALA A 121 -17.10 11.30 -1.18
C ALA A 121 -17.02 10.18 -0.13
N ILE A 122 -16.90 10.52 1.15
CA ILE A 122 -16.63 9.57 2.22
C ILE A 122 -17.80 9.44 3.19
N LYS A 123 -17.95 8.26 3.74
CA LYS A 123 -18.69 8.01 4.98
C LYS A 123 -17.66 7.84 6.12
N PRO A 124 -17.64 8.72 7.13
CA PRO A 124 -16.69 8.62 8.23
C PRO A 124 -16.74 7.26 8.91
N VAL A 125 -15.58 6.68 9.23
CA VAL A 125 -15.52 5.32 9.79
C VAL A 125 -16.24 5.23 11.14
N TYR A 126 -16.20 6.27 11.97
CA TYR A 126 -16.93 6.28 13.24
C TYR A 126 -18.46 6.20 13.04
N GLU A 127 -18.99 6.80 11.96
CA GLU A 127 -20.43 6.70 11.63
C GLU A 127 -20.79 5.27 11.17
N VAL A 128 -19.92 4.62 10.39
CA VAL A 128 -20.12 3.24 9.96
C VAL A 128 -20.23 2.31 11.15
N PHE A 129 -19.37 2.45 12.16
CA PHE A 129 -19.43 1.65 13.38
C PHE A 129 -20.69 1.97 14.22
N ASN A 130 -21.06 3.25 14.33
CA ASN A 130 -22.26 3.65 15.05
C ASN A 130 -23.52 3.10 14.40
N ASP A 131 -23.65 3.18 13.07
CA ASP A 131 -24.78 2.65 12.31
C ASP A 131 -24.91 1.12 12.46
N ALA A 132 -23.77 0.44 12.55
CA ALA A 132 -23.73 -1.00 12.80
C ALA A 132 -23.95 -1.39 14.28
N GLY A 133 -24.08 -0.43 15.19
CA GLY A 133 -24.18 -0.68 16.63
C GLY A 133 -22.93 -1.29 17.25
N ILE A 134 -21.78 -1.14 16.61
CA ILE A 134 -20.49 -1.67 17.06
C ILE A 134 -19.73 -0.56 17.79
N LYS A 135 -19.30 -0.86 19.02
CA LYS A 135 -18.43 0.07 19.75
C LYS A 135 -17.04 0.08 19.11
N PHE A 136 -16.67 1.21 18.54
CA PHE A 136 -15.34 1.43 18.00
C PHE A 136 -14.40 1.94 19.09
N ASP A 137 -13.26 1.27 19.24
CA ASP A 137 -12.25 1.64 20.23
C ASP A 137 -11.02 2.23 19.51
N GLU A 138 -10.96 3.55 19.42
CA GLU A 138 -9.87 4.28 18.79
C GLU A 138 -8.54 4.14 19.55
N SER A 139 -8.56 3.75 20.84
CA SER A 139 -7.36 3.57 21.65
C SER A 139 -6.47 2.39 21.22
N GLN A 140 -6.99 1.51 20.34
CA GLN A 140 -6.23 0.40 19.76
C GLN A 140 -5.19 0.88 18.74
N PHE A 141 -5.27 2.12 18.26
CA PHE A 141 -4.32 2.66 17.30
C PHE A 141 -3.23 3.46 17.99
N VAL A 142 -2.03 3.45 17.36
CA VAL A 142 -0.95 4.33 17.77
C VAL A 142 -1.39 5.78 17.60
N PRO A 143 -1.39 6.62 18.65
CA PRO A 143 -1.95 7.97 18.61
C PRO A 143 -1.39 8.86 17.49
N THR A 144 -0.09 8.77 17.21
CA THR A 144 0.55 9.51 16.10
C THR A 144 -0.05 9.15 14.74
N VAL A 145 -0.47 7.88 14.56
CA VAL A 145 -1.07 7.41 13.30
C VAL A 145 -2.55 7.78 13.23
N SER A 146 -3.33 7.47 14.27
CA SER A 146 -4.76 7.77 14.29
C SER A 146 -5.02 9.28 14.25
N GLY A 147 -4.24 10.07 14.98
CA GLY A 147 -4.39 11.53 15.02
C GLY A 147 -4.27 12.20 13.65
N TYR A 148 -3.49 11.62 12.72
CA TYR A 148 -3.38 12.13 11.36
C TYR A 148 -4.69 12.01 10.55
N TYR A 149 -5.50 10.99 10.86
CA TYR A 149 -6.77 10.71 10.16
C TYR A 149 -8.00 11.14 10.96
N THR A 150 -7.79 11.89 12.04
CA THR A 150 -8.84 12.40 12.92
C THR A 150 -9.21 13.83 12.55
N ASP A 151 -10.50 14.13 12.50
CA ASP A 151 -10.97 15.49 12.32
C ASP A 151 -10.66 16.31 13.59
N ALA A 152 -9.82 17.34 13.45
CA ALA A 152 -9.40 18.20 14.55
C ALA A 152 -10.56 18.95 15.24
N LYS A 153 -11.71 19.14 14.57
CA LYS A 153 -12.88 19.85 15.12
C LYS A 153 -13.76 18.94 15.98
N THR A 154 -13.94 17.72 15.55
CA THR A 154 -14.86 16.77 16.20
C THR A 154 -14.12 15.74 17.08
N GLY A 155 -12.82 15.56 16.87
CA GLY A 155 -12.02 14.55 17.54
C GLY A 155 -12.32 13.11 17.07
N HIS A 156 -13.09 12.92 15.99
CA HIS A 156 -13.46 11.61 15.48
C HIS A 156 -12.56 11.14 14.36
N LEU A 157 -12.25 9.86 14.37
CA LEU A 157 -11.49 9.20 13.32
C LEU A 157 -12.34 9.04 12.05
N LEU A 158 -11.89 9.61 10.93
CA LEU A 158 -12.63 9.62 9.66
C LEU A 158 -12.33 8.43 8.78
N SER A 159 -11.15 7.83 8.91
CA SER A 159 -10.74 6.65 8.16
C SER A 159 -9.99 5.67 9.04
N GLN A 160 -10.06 4.39 8.69
CA GLN A 160 -9.39 3.32 9.43
C GLN A 160 -7.90 3.29 9.08
N PRO A 161 -6.96 3.51 10.03
CA PRO A 161 -5.55 3.27 9.78
C PRO A 161 -5.32 1.86 9.23
N PHE A 162 -4.51 1.73 8.18
CA PHE A 162 -4.30 0.45 7.51
C PHE A 162 -2.85 0.01 7.53
N ASN A 163 -1.95 0.81 6.96
CA ASN A 163 -0.52 0.54 6.97
C ASN A 163 0.24 1.82 7.35
N SER A 164 1.31 1.63 8.09
CA SER A 164 2.19 2.72 8.50
C SER A 164 3.63 2.31 8.37
N SER A 165 4.48 3.27 8.02
CA SER A 165 5.91 3.08 7.89
C SER A 165 6.67 4.34 8.30
N THR A 166 7.99 4.21 8.43
CA THR A 166 8.90 5.33 8.67
C THR A 166 10.14 5.17 7.78
N PRO A 167 10.82 6.24 7.38
CA PRO A 167 12.09 6.15 6.71
C PRO A 167 13.15 5.46 7.58
N VAL A 168 13.87 4.52 6.96
CA VAL A 168 15.00 3.81 7.56
C VAL A 168 16.14 3.66 6.57
N LEU A 169 17.32 3.29 7.07
CA LEU A 169 18.49 2.99 6.26
C LEU A 169 18.70 1.48 6.25
N TYR A 170 18.78 0.90 5.04
CA TYR A 170 19.20 -0.48 4.81
C TYR A 170 20.63 -0.52 4.29
N TYR A 171 21.42 -1.48 4.73
CA TYR A 171 22.81 -1.60 4.29
C TYR A 171 23.25 -3.05 4.17
N ASN A 172 24.13 -3.30 3.19
CA ASN A 172 24.70 -4.62 2.92
C ASN A 172 25.92 -4.86 3.81
N LYS A 173 25.74 -5.71 4.83
CA LYS A 173 26.81 -6.06 5.81
C LYS A 173 28.01 -6.74 5.15
N ASP A 174 27.78 -7.53 4.11
CA ASP A 174 28.86 -8.23 3.41
C ASP A 174 29.70 -7.25 2.57
N ALA A 175 29.03 -6.26 1.95
CA ALA A 175 29.73 -5.16 1.26
C ALA A 175 30.52 -4.29 2.25
N PHE A 176 29.98 -4.02 3.45
CA PHE A 176 30.68 -3.29 4.50
C PHE A 176 31.98 -4.02 4.91
N LYS A 177 31.90 -5.32 5.20
CA LYS A 177 33.09 -6.14 5.51
C LYS A 177 34.14 -6.05 4.40
N LYS A 178 33.72 -6.19 3.14
CA LYS A 178 34.62 -6.10 1.98
C LYS A 178 35.29 -4.73 1.86
N ALA A 179 34.58 -3.66 2.25
CA ALA A 179 35.11 -2.30 2.26
C ALA A 179 35.92 -1.93 3.50
N GLY A 180 36.14 -2.87 4.44
CA GLY A 180 36.83 -2.61 5.72
C GLY A 180 35.99 -1.80 6.72
N LEU A 181 34.67 -1.73 6.51
CA LEU A 181 33.73 -1.10 7.43
C LEU A 181 33.21 -2.09 8.47
N ASN A 182 32.86 -1.61 9.66
CA ASN A 182 32.21 -2.45 10.65
C ASN A 182 30.78 -2.80 10.22
N PRO A 183 30.42 -4.09 10.02
CA PRO A 183 29.10 -4.51 9.53
C PRO A 183 27.97 -4.27 10.55
N ASP A 184 28.29 -3.94 11.80
CA ASP A 184 27.28 -3.71 12.84
C ASP A 184 27.17 -2.23 13.23
N GLN A 185 27.81 -1.34 12.45
CA GLN A 185 27.80 0.10 12.66
C GLN A 185 27.37 0.82 11.36
N PRO A 186 26.05 1.00 11.12
CA PRO A 186 25.58 1.82 10.02
C PRO A 186 25.99 3.28 10.20
N PRO A 187 26.06 4.06 9.13
CA PRO A 187 26.36 5.50 9.22
C PRO A 187 25.28 6.20 10.05
N LYS A 188 25.71 7.06 10.99
CA LYS A 188 24.82 7.81 11.87
C LYS A 188 24.56 9.23 11.37
N THR A 189 25.52 9.80 10.70
CA THR A 189 25.45 11.15 10.15
C THR A 189 25.53 11.13 8.62
N TRP A 190 25.14 12.20 7.98
CA TRP A 190 25.31 12.35 6.53
C TRP A 190 26.78 12.39 6.13
N GLN A 191 27.66 12.85 7.02
CA GLN A 191 29.11 12.81 6.83
C GLN A 191 29.62 11.36 6.85
N ASP A 192 29.21 10.55 7.84
CA ASP A 192 29.54 9.12 7.87
C ASP A 192 29.07 8.42 6.59
N LEU A 193 27.84 8.72 6.14
CA LEU A 193 27.31 8.13 4.92
C LEU A 193 28.19 8.47 3.70
N ALA A 194 28.61 9.73 3.57
CA ALA A 194 29.50 10.15 2.50
C ALA A 194 30.85 9.41 2.53
N GLU A 195 31.47 9.26 3.70
CA GLU A 195 32.69 8.49 3.86
C GLU A 195 32.53 7.00 3.57
N TYR A 196 31.42 6.41 4.03
CA TYR A 196 31.16 5.00 3.82
C TYR A 196 30.89 4.69 2.34
N THR A 197 30.13 5.54 1.67
CA THR A 197 29.87 5.36 0.22
C THR A 197 31.13 5.42 -0.61
N ALA A 198 32.07 6.34 -0.30
CA ALA A 198 33.36 6.40 -0.97
C ALA A 198 34.19 5.10 -0.78
N LYS A 199 34.23 4.55 0.45
CA LYS A 199 34.90 3.28 0.75
C LYS A 199 34.24 2.10 0.04
N LEU A 200 32.92 2.05 0.01
CA LEU A 200 32.14 1.00 -0.68
C LEU A 200 32.39 1.02 -2.18
N LYS A 201 32.44 2.22 -2.79
CA LYS A 201 32.78 2.39 -4.20
C LYS A 201 34.22 1.94 -4.49
N ALA A 202 35.18 2.32 -3.64
CA ALA A 202 36.57 1.88 -3.78
C ALA A 202 36.72 0.35 -3.65
N ALA A 203 35.87 -0.31 -2.87
CA ALA A 203 35.79 -1.76 -2.75
C ALA A 203 35.08 -2.47 -3.90
N GLY A 204 34.62 -1.72 -4.92
CA GLY A 204 34.04 -2.25 -6.15
C GLY A 204 32.51 -2.37 -6.17
N MET A 205 31.80 -1.67 -5.25
CA MET A 205 30.35 -1.56 -5.37
C MET A 205 29.98 -0.67 -6.55
N LYS A 206 28.98 -1.08 -7.32
CA LYS A 206 28.49 -0.29 -8.47
C LYS A 206 27.83 1.02 -8.02
N CYS A 207 27.13 0.97 -6.90
CA CYS A 207 26.43 2.08 -6.28
C CYS A 207 26.70 2.05 -4.77
N GLY A 208 27.19 3.16 -4.21
CA GLY A 208 27.43 3.30 -2.78
C GLY A 208 26.13 3.51 -2.02
N TYR A 209 25.33 4.47 -2.47
CA TYR A 209 24.08 4.88 -1.85
C TYR A 209 23.00 5.17 -2.90
N ALA A 210 21.77 4.82 -2.56
CA ALA A 210 20.55 5.20 -3.27
C ALA A 210 19.46 5.62 -2.28
N SER A 211 18.44 6.31 -2.76
CA SER A 211 17.28 6.72 -1.95
C SER A 211 15.99 6.54 -2.74
N GLY A 212 14.98 5.97 -2.11
CA GLY A 212 13.61 6.02 -2.61
C GLY A 212 12.86 7.23 -2.05
N TRP A 213 11.69 7.50 -2.56
CA TRP A 213 10.72 8.48 -2.02
C TRP A 213 11.33 9.83 -1.62
N GLN A 214 12.09 10.46 -2.51
CA GLN A 214 12.97 11.59 -2.19
C GLN A 214 12.25 12.75 -1.49
N GLY A 215 11.04 13.13 -1.90
CA GLY A 215 10.26 14.18 -1.23
C GLY A 215 10.05 13.84 0.25
N TRP A 216 9.54 12.63 0.51
CA TRP A 216 9.25 12.15 1.85
C TRP A 216 10.51 11.92 2.69
N ILE A 217 11.55 11.30 2.12
CA ILE A 217 12.77 10.92 2.85
C ILE A 217 13.75 12.10 2.97
N GLN A 218 14.05 12.77 1.85
CA GLN A 218 15.15 13.74 1.80
C GLN A 218 14.72 15.18 2.11
N ILE A 219 13.41 15.47 2.09
CA ILE A 219 12.88 16.79 2.45
C ILE A 219 12.09 16.71 3.77
N GLU A 220 11.01 15.94 3.79
CA GLU A 220 10.09 15.95 4.95
C GLU A 220 10.71 15.28 6.17
N ASN A 221 11.22 14.03 6.01
CA ASN A 221 11.89 13.35 7.13
C ASN A 221 13.19 14.01 7.54
N PHE A 222 14.00 14.47 6.57
CA PHE A 222 15.21 15.24 6.88
C PHE A 222 14.86 16.46 7.74
N SER A 223 13.83 17.21 7.36
CA SER A 223 13.38 18.38 8.12
C SER A 223 12.94 18.01 9.54
N ALA A 224 12.04 17.03 9.68
CA ALA A 224 11.56 16.57 10.99
C ALA A 224 12.70 16.04 11.86
N TRP A 225 13.58 15.22 11.29
CA TRP A 225 14.72 14.60 11.98
C TRP A 225 15.72 15.63 12.53
N ASN A 226 15.85 16.76 11.84
CA ASN A 226 16.72 17.87 12.24
C ASN A 226 15.96 19.06 12.88
N GLY A 227 14.65 18.90 13.15
CA GLY A 227 13.85 19.91 13.86
C GLY A 227 13.52 21.14 13.03
N LEU A 228 13.45 21.01 11.70
CA LEU A 228 13.15 22.07 10.74
C LEU A 228 11.69 22.00 10.29
N PRO A 229 11.02 23.14 10.05
CA PRO A 229 9.69 23.14 9.44
C PRO A 229 9.79 22.85 7.94
N VAL A 230 8.71 22.26 7.40
CA VAL A 230 8.48 22.13 5.95
C VAL A 230 7.54 23.21 5.45
N ALA A 231 6.62 23.65 6.30
CA ALA A 231 5.67 24.72 6.01
C ALA A 231 5.35 25.54 7.28
N THR A 232 4.81 26.74 7.09
CA THR A 232 4.23 27.55 8.16
C THR A 232 3.01 26.87 8.77
N LYS A 233 2.43 27.47 9.83
CA LYS A 233 1.20 27.01 10.48
C LYS A 233 1.26 25.54 10.89
N ASN A 234 2.27 25.23 11.69
CA ASN A 234 2.50 23.87 12.20
C ASN A 234 2.48 22.83 11.05
N ASN A 235 3.30 23.08 10.03
CA ASN A 235 3.36 22.29 8.79
C ASN A 235 2.00 22.13 8.07
N GLY A 236 1.14 23.14 8.14
CA GLY A 236 -0.15 23.16 7.46
C GLY A 236 -1.33 22.66 8.30
N PHE A 237 -1.10 22.14 9.52
CA PHE A 237 -2.19 21.66 10.37
C PHE A 237 -3.09 22.78 10.92
N ASP A 238 -2.57 24.01 11.05
CA ASP A 238 -3.30 25.16 11.62
C ASP A 238 -3.97 26.04 10.55
N GLY A 239 -3.95 25.65 9.27
CA GLY A 239 -4.66 26.39 8.22
C GLY A 239 -4.24 26.03 6.80
N THR A 240 -5.18 26.26 5.87
CA THR A 240 -5.01 25.95 4.43
C THR A 240 -4.20 27.00 3.65
N ASP A 241 -3.86 28.11 4.28
CA ASP A 241 -3.01 29.20 3.77
C ASP A 241 -1.56 29.08 4.25
N ALA A 242 -1.12 27.85 4.58
CA ALA A 242 0.27 27.55 4.90
C ALA A 242 1.17 27.78 3.68
N VAL A 243 2.38 28.28 3.93
CA VAL A 243 3.41 28.54 2.93
C VAL A 243 4.56 27.55 3.14
N LEU A 244 5.08 26.99 2.06
CA LEU A 244 6.21 26.06 2.10
C LEU A 244 7.49 26.79 2.52
N GLU A 245 8.27 26.16 3.41
CA GLU A 245 9.49 26.72 4.01
C GLU A 245 10.70 25.78 3.92
N PHE A 246 10.66 24.74 3.12
CA PHE A 246 11.73 23.73 3.03
C PHE A 246 12.97 24.18 2.21
N ASN A 247 13.17 25.49 2.08
CA ASN A 247 14.33 26.11 1.45
C ASN A 247 15.26 26.81 2.46
N LYS A 248 15.26 26.39 3.71
CA LYS A 248 16.20 26.89 4.73
C LYS A 248 17.62 26.43 4.41
N PRO A 249 18.65 27.12 4.93
CA PRO A 249 20.04 26.81 4.64
C PRO A 249 20.41 25.33 4.85
N GLU A 250 19.90 24.70 5.89
CA GLU A 250 20.19 23.31 6.23
C GLU A 250 19.61 22.34 5.19
N GLN A 251 18.38 22.56 4.74
CA GLN A 251 17.74 21.75 3.70
C GLN A 251 18.46 21.93 2.35
N VAL A 252 18.82 23.16 2.00
CA VAL A 252 19.60 23.45 0.79
C VAL A 252 20.96 22.78 0.84
N LYS A 253 21.67 22.87 1.99
CA LYS A 253 22.96 22.18 2.20
C LYS A 253 22.83 20.67 2.07
N HIS A 254 21.74 20.08 2.57
CA HIS A 254 21.51 18.64 2.44
C HIS A 254 21.33 18.22 0.98
N ILE A 255 20.51 18.93 0.21
CA ILE A 255 20.34 18.63 -1.22
C ILE A 255 21.64 18.85 -2.00
N ALA A 256 22.42 19.89 -1.66
CA ALA A 256 23.74 20.11 -2.27
C ALA A 256 24.70 18.95 -1.97
N LEU A 257 24.66 18.36 -0.76
CA LEU A 257 25.45 17.17 -0.45
C LEU A 257 25.05 15.98 -1.34
N LEU A 258 23.76 15.72 -1.51
CA LEU A 258 23.28 14.64 -2.41
C LEU A 258 23.72 14.88 -3.85
N GLU A 259 23.67 16.13 -4.33
CA GLU A 259 24.18 16.51 -5.65
C GLU A 259 25.68 16.24 -5.77
N GLU A 260 26.47 16.61 -4.76
CA GLU A 260 27.92 16.35 -4.72
C GLU A 260 28.22 14.86 -4.76
N LEU A 261 27.53 14.04 -3.95
CA LEU A 261 27.68 12.59 -3.94
C LEU A 261 27.28 11.98 -5.30
N ASN A 262 26.25 12.52 -5.95
CA ASN A 262 25.87 12.08 -7.29
C ASN A 262 26.94 12.40 -8.33
N LYS A 263 27.51 13.60 -8.31
CA LYS A 263 28.61 14.00 -9.22
C LYS A 263 29.86 13.14 -9.04
N LYS A 264 30.11 12.66 -7.81
CA LYS A 264 31.22 11.72 -7.51
C LYS A 264 30.88 10.27 -7.86
N GLY A 265 29.63 9.97 -8.17
CA GLY A 265 29.15 8.61 -8.41
C GLY A 265 28.95 7.79 -7.15
N ASP A 266 28.95 8.42 -5.96
CA ASP A 266 28.72 7.77 -4.67
C ASP A 266 27.23 7.60 -4.37
N PHE A 267 26.40 8.52 -4.86
CA PHE A 267 24.94 8.44 -4.86
C PHE A 267 24.42 8.17 -6.27
N SER A 268 23.43 7.28 -6.39
CA SER A 268 22.75 6.99 -7.65
C SER A 268 21.24 7.18 -7.51
N TYR A 269 20.67 7.93 -8.43
CA TYR A 269 19.23 8.13 -8.53
C TYR A 269 18.62 7.11 -9.50
N PHE A 270 17.59 6.39 -9.05
CA PHE A 270 16.93 5.35 -9.85
C PHE A 270 15.44 5.59 -10.11
N GLY A 271 14.86 6.61 -9.52
CA GLY A 271 13.45 6.91 -9.66
C GLY A 271 12.87 7.58 -8.43
N ARG A 272 11.60 7.99 -8.51
CA ARG A 272 10.96 8.79 -7.46
C ARG A 272 10.43 7.98 -6.28
N LYS A 273 10.28 6.65 -6.43
CA LYS A 273 9.58 5.78 -5.46
C LYS A 273 10.47 4.65 -4.97
N ASP A 274 10.09 3.40 -5.20
CA ASP A 274 10.76 2.22 -4.62
C ASP A 274 11.87 1.64 -5.49
N GLU A 275 12.19 2.25 -6.62
CA GLU A 275 13.17 1.72 -7.59
C GLU A 275 14.56 1.51 -6.96
N SER A 276 14.92 2.30 -5.96
CA SER A 276 16.18 2.15 -5.22
C SER A 276 16.21 0.89 -4.34
N THR A 277 15.06 0.45 -3.85
CA THR A 277 14.93 -0.76 -3.02
C THR A 277 15.28 -2.00 -3.84
N GLU A 278 14.83 -2.05 -5.09
CA GLU A 278 15.18 -3.12 -6.01
C GLU A 278 16.70 -3.20 -6.25
N LYS A 279 17.34 -2.06 -6.47
CA LYS A 279 18.80 -1.98 -6.64
C LYS A 279 19.57 -2.43 -5.41
N PHE A 280 19.00 -2.21 -4.23
CA PHE A 280 19.57 -2.68 -2.98
C PHE A 280 19.47 -4.21 -2.84
N TYR A 281 18.27 -4.79 -2.91
CA TYR A 281 18.13 -6.23 -2.66
C TYR A 281 18.76 -7.10 -3.76
N ASN A 282 18.93 -6.57 -4.97
CA ASN A 282 19.70 -7.22 -6.04
C ASN A 282 21.22 -7.10 -5.84
N GLY A 283 21.69 -6.34 -4.84
CA GLY A 283 23.11 -6.17 -4.52
C GLY A 283 23.84 -5.14 -5.39
N ASP A 284 23.15 -4.36 -6.22
CA ASP A 284 23.75 -3.29 -7.01
C ASP A 284 24.19 -2.11 -6.15
N CYS A 285 23.37 -1.71 -5.15
CA CYS A 285 23.66 -0.66 -4.17
C CYS A 285 23.99 -1.23 -2.80
N ALA A 286 24.99 -0.64 -2.12
CA ALA A 286 25.40 -1.08 -0.79
C ALA A 286 24.54 -0.50 0.33
N ILE A 287 24.02 0.70 0.17
CA ILE A 287 23.15 1.40 1.12
C ILE A 287 21.94 1.93 0.36
N THR A 288 20.77 1.84 0.98
CA THR A 288 19.58 2.55 0.52
C THR A 288 18.80 3.13 1.69
N THR A 289 18.24 4.34 1.52
CA THR A 289 17.20 4.85 2.41
C THR A 289 15.84 4.64 1.76
N ALA A 290 14.95 3.99 2.47
CA ALA A 290 13.65 3.58 1.97
C ALA A 290 12.62 3.50 3.11
N SER A 291 11.40 3.16 2.77
CA SER A 291 10.35 2.86 3.74
C SER A 291 10.70 1.63 4.59
N SER A 292 10.33 1.63 5.87
CA SER A 292 10.37 0.40 6.69
C SER A 292 9.49 -0.71 6.11
N GLY A 293 8.48 -0.38 5.29
CA GLY A 293 7.66 -1.34 4.55
C GLY A 293 8.44 -2.13 3.49
N SER A 294 9.53 -1.59 2.97
CA SER A 294 10.41 -2.28 2.00
C SER A 294 11.11 -3.51 2.60
N LEU A 295 11.08 -3.68 3.95
CA LEU A 295 11.69 -4.83 4.61
C LEU A 295 11.12 -6.17 4.13
N ALA A 296 9.84 -6.21 3.77
CA ALA A 296 9.19 -7.44 3.28
C ALA A 296 9.89 -7.96 2.02
N ASP A 297 10.08 -7.11 1.03
CA ASP A 297 10.76 -7.47 -0.23
C ASP A 297 12.27 -7.69 -0.02
N ILE A 298 12.93 -6.84 0.76
CA ILE A 298 14.36 -7.01 1.09
C ILE A 298 14.58 -8.38 1.75
N ARG A 299 13.75 -8.76 2.71
CA ARG A 299 13.83 -10.05 3.39
C ARG A 299 13.61 -11.23 2.44
N HIS A 300 12.75 -11.07 1.46
CA HIS A 300 12.43 -12.11 0.49
C HIS A 300 13.52 -12.26 -0.58
N TYR A 301 14.00 -11.13 -1.14
CA TYR A 301 14.84 -11.14 -2.33
C TYR A 301 16.34 -11.02 -2.05
N ALA A 302 16.79 -10.34 -1.00
CA ALA A 302 18.20 -10.16 -0.73
C ALA A 302 18.91 -11.50 -0.44
N LYS A 303 20.03 -11.75 -1.13
CA LYS A 303 20.85 -12.96 -0.97
C LYS A 303 22.16 -12.70 -0.22
N PHE A 304 22.22 -11.62 0.54
CA PHE A 304 23.35 -11.20 1.35
C PHE A 304 22.88 -10.82 2.77
N ASN A 305 23.79 -10.73 3.70
CA ASN A 305 23.48 -10.25 5.04
C ASN A 305 23.27 -8.74 5.02
N TYR A 306 22.12 -8.30 5.49
CA TYR A 306 21.79 -6.88 5.56
C TYR A 306 21.53 -6.43 7.01
N GLY A 307 21.61 -5.14 7.23
CA GLY A 307 21.23 -4.48 8.47
C GLY A 307 20.24 -3.35 8.21
N VAL A 308 19.55 -2.98 9.27
CA VAL A 308 18.66 -1.81 9.29
C VAL A 308 19.21 -0.82 10.30
N GLY A 309 19.30 0.43 9.91
CA GLY A 309 19.75 1.54 10.75
C GLY A 309 18.74 2.68 10.79
N MET A 310 18.94 3.59 11.72
CA MET A 310 18.24 4.86 11.73
C MET A 310 18.64 5.70 10.52
N MET A 311 17.79 6.66 10.16
CA MET A 311 18.18 7.66 9.16
C MET A 311 19.38 8.46 9.62
N PRO A 312 20.31 8.83 8.73
CA PRO A 312 21.39 9.75 9.11
C PRO A 312 20.83 11.14 9.47
N TYR A 313 21.51 11.80 10.43
CA TYR A 313 21.18 13.17 10.80
C TYR A 313 22.32 14.14 10.46
N ASP A 314 22.05 15.44 10.42
CA ASP A 314 23.09 16.46 10.29
C ASP A 314 23.75 16.68 11.66
N ALA A 315 25.03 16.32 11.79
CA ALA A 315 25.78 16.50 13.03
C ALA A 315 25.92 17.97 13.48
N GLY A 316 25.69 18.91 12.56
CA GLY A 316 25.70 20.34 12.86
C GLY A 316 24.34 20.91 13.27
N ALA A 317 23.28 20.11 13.21
CA ALA A 317 21.94 20.57 13.60
C ALA A 317 21.78 20.51 15.13
N GLU A 318 21.31 21.62 15.71
CA GLU A 318 21.04 21.69 17.15
C GLU A 318 19.88 20.76 17.51
N ASN A 319 20.08 19.92 18.53
CA ASN A 319 19.09 18.96 19.00
C ASN A 319 18.69 17.85 18.01
N ALA A 320 19.49 17.55 16.99
CA ALA A 320 19.32 16.37 16.14
C ALA A 320 20.01 15.14 16.76
N PRO A 321 19.54 13.90 16.51
CA PRO A 321 18.28 13.61 15.80
C PRO A 321 17.04 13.80 16.68
N ARG A 322 15.93 14.17 16.07
CA ARG A 322 14.59 14.19 16.69
C ARG A 322 13.77 12.97 16.25
N ASN A 323 12.46 13.10 16.14
CA ASN A 323 11.59 12.02 15.69
C ASN A 323 11.53 11.94 14.15
N ALA A 324 11.59 10.72 13.62
CA ALA A 324 11.25 10.46 12.22
C ALA A 324 9.75 10.70 11.98
N ILE A 325 9.42 11.00 10.73
CA ILE A 325 8.01 11.05 10.33
C ILE A 325 7.46 9.63 10.09
N VAL A 326 6.16 9.52 10.18
CA VAL A 326 5.43 8.34 9.71
C VAL A 326 4.78 8.64 8.36
N GLY A 327 4.68 7.63 7.53
CA GLY A 327 3.89 7.63 6.31
C GLY A 327 2.98 6.41 6.31
N GLY A 328 2.24 6.22 5.24
CA GLY A 328 1.36 5.08 5.09
C GLY A 328 0.02 5.46 4.53
N ALA A 329 -1.00 4.68 4.85
CA ALA A 329 -2.33 4.87 4.29
C ALA A 329 -3.42 4.43 5.25
N SER A 330 -4.62 4.93 5.01
CA SER A 330 -5.84 4.53 5.71
C SER A 330 -6.89 4.05 4.71
N MET A 331 -7.84 3.28 5.20
CA MET A 331 -9.00 2.81 4.44
C MET A 331 -10.16 3.80 4.63
N TRP A 332 -10.67 4.30 3.52
CA TRP A 332 -11.81 5.21 3.46
C TRP A 332 -13.03 4.48 2.93
N VAL A 333 -14.14 4.55 3.67
CA VAL A 333 -15.43 4.07 3.17
C VAL A 333 -16.01 5.13 2.25
N MET A 334 -16.37 4.72 1.03
CA MET A 334 -16.87 5.64 0.03
C MET A 334 -18.39 5.77 0.11
N ASN A 335 -18.91 7.00 -0.02
CA ASN A 335 -20.35 7.25 -0.06
C ASN A 335 -21.01 6.67 -1.32
N GLY A 336 -22.29 6.32 -1.23
CA GLY A 336 -23.09 5.82 -2.35
C GLY A 336 -22.88 4.33 -2.63
N GLN A 337 -22.37 3.60 -1.65
CA GLN A 337 -22.35 2.14 -1.63
C GLN A 337 -23.44 1.68 -0.65
N ASP A 338 -24.52 1.13 -1.17
CA ASP A 338 -25.66 0.59 -0.39
C ASP A 338 -25.38 -0.83 0.10
#